data_799a94d1c5901176b04a6cfa1b620446
#
_entry.id   799a94d1c5901176b04a6cfa1b620446
#
_cell.length_a   1.000
_cell.length_b   1.000
_cell.length_c   1.000
_cell.angle_alpha   90.00
_cell.angle_beta   90.00
_cell.angle_gamma   90.00
#
_symmetry.space_group_name_H-M   'P 1'
#
loop_
_entity.id
_entity.type
_entity.pdbx_description
1 polymer ?
#
loop_
_entity_poly.entity_id
_entity_poly.type
_entity_poly.pdbx_seq_one_letter_code
_entity_poly.pdbx_strand_id
1 'polypeptide(L)'
;MGRTKGAKGKKNKAQIMLDIVKKQEKVEIPLSEESKKLVDKGLQEAKEGKLSPLKPNDLVEKNNIQISQERKDKLNATLREINKIVPDSVKYANTIEERARLSFGYKCLDRLTNGGIMMGSYTTLWGSKGVGKSTIAYKLIATTQKQGKVAVYIDMERSFDPIWAKSFGVDTENLVYIQTKEAEETLDVVIKLCREKVADLIVLDSLHGMSPHEEQYEGKGEKERSVEDSSMALLARKLSQFFRMATPFVSDAKCAILLIGQSRLDLGSFIKCEVLSGGHALAHNSRLILRLRRGQKADGEFNKVPTGKLTEKGKPEIELIQTGFSLVIRVEKSQINGCTEGNEVATIFNYKKGIRDE
;
A
#
# COMPACT_ATOMS: atom_id res chain seq x y z
N MET A 1 4.56 57.73 -1.69
CA MET A 1 5.05 56.87 -0.61
C MET A 1 4.76 55.40 -0.96
N GLY A 2 5.73 54.74 -1.57
CA GLY A 2 5.62 53.34 -1.95
C GLY A 2 6.20 52.43 -0.89
N ARG A 3 5.45 51.42 -0.50
CA ARG A 3 5.93 50.30 0.34
C ARG A 3 6.29 49.12 -0.58
N THR A 4 7.59 48.89 -0.71
CA THR A 4 8.17 47.69 -1.31
C THR A 4 7.91 46.49 -0.40
N LYS A 5 7.20 45.47 -0.88
CA LYS A 5 7.09 44.16 -0.23
C LYS A 5 8.36 43.36 -0.48
N GLY A 6 9.13 43.10 0.58
CA GLY A 6 10.34 42.29 0.55
C GLY A 6 10.05 40.83 0.14
N ALA A 7 10.80 40.35 -0.84
CA ALA A 7 10.88 38.96 -1.23
C ALA A 7 11.45 38.10 -0.09
N LYS A 8 10.68 37.18 0.47
CA LYS A 8 11.18 36.12 1.36
C LYS A 8 11.98 35.14 0.50
N GLY A 9 13.31 35.23 0.53
CA GLY A 9 14.21 34.32 -0.13
C GLY A 9 13.99 32.87 0.36
N LYS A 10 13.84 31.94 -0.59
CA LYS A 10 13.84 30.50 -0.31
C LYS A 10 15.23 30.12 0.24
N LYS A 11 15.31 29.69 1.48
CA LYS A 11 16.54 29.17 2.07
C LYS A 11 17.02 27.97 1.24
N ASN A 12 18.30 27.97 0.85
CA ASN A 12 18.93 26.90 0.10
C ASN A 12 18.98 25.62 0.96
N LYS A 13 18.84 24.42 0.34
CA LYS A 13 18.86 23.12 1.03
C LYS A 13 20.04 22.95 1.99
N ALA A 14 21.21 23.50 1.61
CA ALA A 14 22.40 23.52 2.47
C ALA A 14 22.19 24.32 3.78
N GLN A 15 21.46 25.45 3.71
CA GLN A 15 21.16 26.26 4.89
C GLN A 15 20.17 25.59 5.84
N ILE A 16 19.21 24.83 5.28
CA ILE A 16 18.25 24.03 6.07
C ILE A 16 18.98 22.88 6.79
N MET A 17 19.92 22.21 6.13
CA MET A 17 20.77 21.19 6.78
C MET A 17 21.67 21.78 7.88
N LEU A 18 22.27 22.93 7.65
CA LEU A 18 23.07 23.63 8.68
C LEU A 18 22.23 24.03 9.89
N ASP A 19 20.98 24.47 9.68
CA ASP A 19 20.05 24.84 10.76
C ASP A 19 19.59 23.58 11.55
N ILE A 20 19.50 22.41 10.89
CA ILE A 20 19.19 21.13 11.53
C ILE A 20 20.36 20.64 12.38
N VAL A 21 21.59 20.70 11.85
CA VAL A 21 22.80 20.31 12.58
C VAL A 21 23.01 21.21 13.82
N LYS A 22 22.82 22.54 13.69
CA LYS A 22 22.90 23.46 14.81
C LYS A 22 21.81 23.29 15.88
N LYS A 23 20.65 22.72 15.51
CA LYS A 23 19.59 22.34 16.46
C LYS A 23 19.89 21.04 17.22
N GLN A 24 20.69 20.14 16.63
CA GLN A 24 21.11 18.88 17.26
C GLN A 24 22.28 19.05 18.24
N GLU A 25 23.06 20.16 18.18
CA GLU A 25 24.14 20.47 19.15
C GLU A 25 23.66 20.68 20.61
N LYS A 26 22.35 20.59 20.88
CA LYS A 26 21.79 20.66 22.24
C LYS A 26 21.49 19.30 22.89
N VAL A 27 21.78 18.19 22.23
CA VAL A 27 21.70 16.85 22.82
C VAL A 27 23.12 16.29 22.76
N GLU A 28 23.84 16.39 23.89
CA GLU A 28 25.17 15.80 24.07
C GLU A 28 25.04 14.26 24.08
N ILE A 29 24.98 13.63 22.90
CA ILE A 29 25.30 12.20 22.75
C ILE A 29 26.79 12.16 22.47
N PRO A 30 27.64 11.55 23.34
CA PRO A 30 29.08 11.46 23.10
C PRO A 30 29.29 10.57 21.85
N LEU A 31 29.65 11.21 20.75
CA LEU A 31 30.05 10.50 19.52
C LEU A 31 31.47 9.98 19.70
N SER A 32 31.69 8.74 19.24
CA SER A 32 33.05 8.17 19.21
C SER A 32 33.95 8.99 18.25
N GLU A 33 35.26 8.87 18.41
CA GLU A 33 36.23 9.59 17.55
C GLU A 33 36.12 9.14 16.07
N GLU A 34 35.71 7.90 15.82
CA GLU A 34 35.41 7.39 14.46
C GLU A 34 34.16 8.01 13.86
N SER A 35 33.12 8.17 14.65
CA SER A 35 31.87 8.82 14.23
C SER A 35 32.11 10.31 13.90
N LYS A 36 32.97 11.02 14.66
CA LYS A 36 33.35 12.39 14.35
C LYS A 36 34.10 12.49 13.02
N LYS A 37 35.07 11.59 12.77
CA LYS A 37 35.80 11.55 11.49
C LYS A 37 34.89 11.26 10.28
N LEU A 38 33.88 10.40 10.43
CA LEU A 38 32.90 10.12 9.37
C LEU A 38 31.99 11.31 9.08
N VAL A 39 31.56 12.05 10.12
CA VAL A 39 30.78 13.27 9.96
C VAL A 39 31.61 14.36 9.26
N ASP A 40 32.87 14.55 9.67
CA ASP A 40 33.78 15.54 9.05
C ASP A 40 34.07 15.21 7.58
N LYS A 41 34.26 13.93 7.26
CA LYS A 41 34.45 13.46 5.88
C LYS A 41 33.17 13.71 5.04
N GLY A 42 32.00 13.37 5.56
CA GLY A 42 30.72 13.64 4.91
C GLY A 42 30.44 15.13 4.69
N LEU A 43 30.84 15.99 5.64
CA LEU A 43 30.74 17.44 5.51
C LEU A 43 31.71 18.00 4.44
N GLN A 44 32.87 17.39 4.29
CA GLN A 44 33.84 17.79 3.28
C GLN A 44 33.39 17.36 1.86
N GLU A 45 32.89 16.14 1.70
CA GLU A 45 32.31 15.63 0.45
C GLU A 45 31.05 16.42 0.04
N ALA A 46 30.24 16.89 1.01
CA ALA A 46 29.11 17.76 0.77
C ALA A 46 29.51 19.14 0.25
N LYS A 47 30.63 19.68 0.74
CA LYS A 47 31.20 20.97 0.27
C LYS A 47 31.78 20.86 -1.14
N GLU A 48 32.24 19.68 -1.54
CA GLU A 48 32.84 19.40 -2.85
C GLU A 48 31.81 18.94 -3.89
N GLY A 49 30.50 18.86 -3.53
CA GLY A 49 29.43 18.43 -4.44
C GLY A 49 29.43 16.94 -4.78
N LYS A 50 30.23 16.12 -4.08
CA LYS A 50 30.39 14.68 -4.26
C LYS A 50 29.59 13.91 -3.21
N LEU A 51 28.28 14.12 -3.11
CA LEU A 51 27.40 13.33 -2.24
C LEU A 51 27.14 11.96 -2.87
N SER A 52 27.89 10.94 -2.45
CA SER A 52 27.43 9.55 -2.54
C SER A 52 26.31 9.32 -1.54
N PRO A 53 25.21 8.62 -1.91
CA PRO A 53 24.21 8.24 -0.92
C PRO A 53 24.87 7.31 0.10
N LEU A 54 24.89 7.73 1.38
CA LEU A 54 25.31 6.89 2.49
C LEU A 54 24.50 5.60 2.48
N LYS A 55 25.17 4.45 2.33
CA LYS A 55 24.49 3.15 2.46
C LYS A 55 24.09 2.98 3.94
N PRO A 56 22.88 2.45 4.22
CA PRO A 56 22.43 2.23 5.60
C PRO A 56 23.42 1.45 6.47
N ASN A 57 24.26 0.63 5.87
CA ASN A 57 25.27 -0.18 6.58
C ASN A 57 26.50 0.63 7.04
N ASP A 58 26.71 1.85 6.52
CA ASP A 58 27.89 2.66 6.88
C ASP A 58 27.71 3.41 8.22
N LEU A 59 26.48 3.42 8.75
CA LEU A 59 26.11 4.08 10.01
C LEU A 59 25.99 3.12 11.20
N VAL A 60 26.15 1.81 10.99
CA VAL A 60 26.04 0.82 12.05
C VAL A 60 27.42 0.58 12.66
N GLU A 61 27.74 1.29 13.75
CA GLU A 61 28.79 0.85 14.66
C GLU A 61 28.49 -0.58 15.09
N LYS A 62 29.38 -1.53 14.78
CA LYS A 62 29.34 -2.88 15.34
C LYS A 62 29.61 -2.77 16.84
N ASN A 63 28.57 -2.54 17.62
CA ASN A 63 28.65 -2.64 19.06
C ASN A 63 29.05 -4.09 19.38
N ASN A 64 30.33 -4.32 19.70
CA ASN A 64 30.83 -5.59 20.19
C ASN A 64 30.28 -5.81 21.61
N ILE A 65 29.00 -6.16 21.71
CA ILE A 65 28.39 -6.58 22.98
C ILE A 65 28.96 -7.95 23.28
N GLN A 66 29.96 -8.03 24.17
CA GLN A 66 30.51 -9.29 24.63
C GLN A 66 29.59 -9.88 25.70
N ILE A 67 28.81 -10.86 25.32
CA ILE A 67 28.04 -11.68 26.24
C ILE A 67 28.98 -12.79 26.77
N SER A 68 29.08 -13.01 28.09
CA SER A 68 29.91 -14.07 28.68
C SER A 68 29.52 -15.44 28.13
N GLN A 69 30.46 -16.34 27.99
CA GLN A 69 30.25 -17.67 27.42
C GLN A 69 29.19 -18.46 28.23
N GLU A 70 29.27 -18.43 29.55
CA GLU A 70 28.29 -19.04 30.44
C GLU A 70 26.84 -18.59 30.17
N ARG A 71 26.66 -17.28 29.96
CA ARG A 71 25.34 -16.70 29.63
C ARG A 71 24.84 -17.10 28.24
N LYS A 72 25.74 -17.28 27.28
CA LYS A 72 25.40 -17.80 25.94
C LYS A 72 24.96 -19.26 26.01
N ASP A 73 25.68 -20.08 26.81
CA ASP A 73 25.37 -21.50 26.91
C ASP A 73 24.01 -21.71 27.62
N LYS A 74 23.75 -20.95 28.68
CA LYS A 74 22.45 -20.96 29.37
C LYS A 74 21.32 -20.47 28.44
N LEU A 75 21.55 -19.41 27.67
CA LEU A 75 20.59 -18.94 26.67
C LEU A 75 20.29 -20.03 25.64
N ASN A 76 21.31 -20.63 25.03
CA ASN A 76 21.14 -21.68 24.03
C ASN A 76 20.39 -22.92 24.58
N ALA A 77 20.64 -23.30 25.82
CA ALA A 77 19.89 -24.38 26.49
C ALA A 77 18.41 -23.99 26.60
N THR A 78 18.11 -22.79 27.09
CA THR A 78 16.74 -22.29 27.23
C THR A 78 16.01 -22.20 25.88
N LEU A 79 16.70 -21.72 24.84
CA LEU A 79 16.13 -21.61 23.47
C LEU A 79 15.80 -23.01 22.90
N ARG A 80 16.61 -24.04 23.20
CA ARG A 80 16.29 -25.42 22.81
C ARG A 80 15.03 -25.94 23.51
N GLU A 81 14.83 -25.61 24.79
CA GLU A 81 13.62 -25.97 25.52
C GLU A 81 12.38 -25.26 24.97
N ILE A 82 12.48 -23.96 24.68
CA ILE A 82 11.39 -23.20 24.07
C ILE A 82 11.03 -23.80 22.69
N ASN A 83 12.02 -24.18 21.91
CA ASN A 83 11.78 -24.76 20.58
C ASN A 83 11.14 -26.17 20.64
N LYS A 84 11.26 -26.88 21.78
CA LYS A 84 10.49 -28.12 22.01
C LYS A 84 9.02 -27.83 22.31
N ILE A 85 8.72 -26.71 22.99
CA ILE A 85 7.34 -26.31 23.33
C ILE A 85 6.64 -25.75 22.09
N VAL A 86 7.33 -24.85 21.32
CA VAL A 86 6.81 -24.22 20.10
C VAL A 86 7.86 -24.40 19.00
N PRO A 87 7.74 -25.46 18.17
CA PRO A 87 8.70 -25.73 17.10
C PRO A 87 8.85 -24.54 16.15
N ASP A 88 10.07 -24.30 15.66
CA ASP A 88 10.43 -23.25 14.71
C ASP A 88 10.13 -21.80 15.13
N SER A 89 9.80 -21.59 16.42
CA SER A 89 9.47 -20.25 16.95
C SER A 89 10.71 -19.40 17.24
N VAL A 90 11.86 -20.04 17.47
CA VAL A 90 13.11 -19.37 17.88
C VAL A 90 14.01 -19.14 16.68
N LYS A 91 14.27 -17.86 16.38
CA LYS A 91 15.20 -17.45 15.32
C LYS A 91 16.07 -16.29 15.79
N TYR A 92 17.31 -16.25 15.39
CA TYR A 92 18.12 -15.05 15.55
C TYR A 92 17.72 -13.99 14.52
N ALA A 93 17.74 -12.72 14.89
CA ALA A 93 17.29 -11.63 14.01
C ALA A 93 18.06 -11.56 12.67
N ASN A 94 19.34 -11.94 12.66
CA ASN A 94 20.16 -12.00 11.46
C ASN A 94 19.80 -13.14 10.50
N THR A 95 18.96 -14.09 10.92
CA THR A 95 18.45 -15.18 10.07
C THR A 95 17.08 -14.87 9.49
N ILE A 96 16.50 -13.70 9.82
CA ILE A 96 15.22 -13.25 9.28
C ILE A 96 15.48 -12.67 7.89
N GLU A 97 14.97 -13.36 6.88
CA GLU A 97 15.04 -12.91 5.50
C GLU A 97 14.18 -11.66 5.25
N GLU A 98 14.65 -10.76 4.41
CA GLU A 98 13.82 -9.66 3.91
C GLU A 98 12.66 -10.25 3.10
N ARG A 99 11.45 -9.76 3.36
CA ARG A 99 10.27 -10.23 2.64
C ARG A 99 10.32 -9.78 1.19
N ALA A 100 10.10 -10.72 0.28
CA ALA A 100 9.98 -10.43 -1.15
C ALA A 100 8.80 -9.50 -1.43
N ARG A 101 8.82 -8.85 -2.58
CA ARG A 101 7.78 -7.92 -3.02
C ARG A 101 7.20 -8.34 -4.36
N LEU A 102 5.94 -8.04 -4.57
CA LEU A 102 5.27 -8.17 -5.85
C LEU A 102 5.11 -6.78 -6.46
N SER A 103 5.70 -6.59 -7.62
CA SER A 103 5.60 -5.35 -8.40
C SER A 103 4.16 -5.12 -8.86
N PHE A 104 3.66 -3.89 -8.76
CA PHE A 104 2.38 -3.49 -9.35
C PHE A 104 2.40 -3.58 -10.89
N GLY A 105 3.59 -3.63 -11.50
CA GLY A 105 3.76 -3.58 -12.94
C GLY A 105 3.59 -2.18 -13.54
N TYR A 106 3.57 -1.16 -12.69
CA TYR A 106 3.65 0.26 -13.04
C TYR A 106 4.86 0.87 -12.36
N LYS A 107 5.81 1.41 -13.14
CA LYS A 107 7.08 1.97 -12.63
C LYS A 107 6.84 3.08 -11.60
N CYS A 108 5.84 3.94 -11.87
CA CYS A 108 5.50 5.01 -10.95
C CYS A 108 5.05 4.49 -9.58
N LEU A 109 4.24 3.43 -9.53
CA LEU A 109 3.79 2.79 -8.30
C LEU A 109 4.92 2.03 -7.61
N ASP A 110 5.72 1.29 -8.38
CA ASP A 110 6.83 0.52 -7.83
C ASP A 110 7.90 1.45 -7.23
N ARG A 111 8.18 2.62 -7.84
CA ARG A 111 9.04 3.65 -7.24
C ARG A 111 8.43 4.24 -5.97
N LEU A 112 7.13 4.56 -5.99
CA LEU A 112 6.42 5.12 -4.84
C LEU A 112 6.45 4.18 -3.64
N THR A 113 6.33 2.87 -3.87
CA THR A 113 6.23 1.82 -2.84
C THR A 113 7.54 1.08 -2.59
N ASN A 114 8.64 1.51 -3.25
CA ASN A 114 9.95 0.84 -3.21
C ASN A 114 9.86 -0.65 -3.60
N GLY A 115 9.25 -0.92 -4.76
CA GLY A 115 9.23 -2.25 -5.38
C GLY A 115 7.90 -3.01 -5.27
N GLY A 116 6.83 -2.37 -4.84
CA GLY A 116 5.49 -2.98 -4.83
C GLY A 116 4.97 -3.41 -3.46
N ILE A 117 4.07 -4.40 -3.43
CA ILE A 117 3.48 -4.91 -2.20
C ILE A 117 4.36 -5.98 -1.55
N MET A 118 4.35 -6.03 -0.22
CA MET A 118 5.17 -6.97 0.54
C MET A 118 4.47 -8.33 0.67
N MET A 119 5.15 -9.41 0.33
CA MET A 119 4.66 -10.77 0.53
C MET A 119 4.51 -11.10 2.03
N GLY A 120 3.55 -11.97 2.36
CA GLY A 120 3.24 -12.32 3.73
C GLY A 120 2.64 -11.17 4.54
N SER A 121 1.93 -10.26 3.89
CA SER A 121 1.32 -9.09 4.54
C SER A 121 0.10 -8.56 3.79
N TYR A 122 -0.58 -7.58 4.41
CA TYR A 122 -1.74 -6.92 3.85
C TYR A 122 -1.36 -5.56 3.28
N THR A 123 -1.88 -5.27 2.08
CA THR A 123 -1.86 -3.95 1.45
C THR A 123 -3.29 -3.50 1.19
N THR A 124 -3.62 -2.28 1.53
CA THR A 124 -4.93 -1.69 1.24
C THR A 124 -4.82 -0.64 0.14
N LEU A 125 -5.65 -0.78 -0.88
CA LEU A 125 -5.81 0.17 -1.97
C LEU A 125 -7.22 0.74 -1.91
N TRP A 126 -7.38 2.05 -1.70
CA TRP A 126 -8.70 2.63 -1.52
C TRP A 126 -8.89 3.97 -2.23
N GLY A 127 -10.14 4.37 -2.40
CA GLY A 127 -10.53 5.62 -3.04
C GLY A 127 -11.94 5.56 -3.60
N SER A 128 -12.38 6.64 -4.23
CA SER A 128 -13.73 6.76 -4.79
C SER A 128 -14.00 5.73 -5.90
N LYS A 129 -15.28 5.53 -6.24
CA LYS A 129 -15.69 4.62 -7.32
C LYS A 129 -15.11 5.10 -8.66
N GLY A 130 -14.67 4.16 -9.50
CA GLY A 130 -14.18 4.44 -10.85
C GLY A 130 -12.83 5.17 -10.91
N VAL A 131 -12.01 5.09 -9.84
CA VAL A 131 -10.68 5.72 -9.79
C VAL A 131 -9.54 4.79 -10.26
N GLY A 132 -9.87 3.55 -10.67
CA GLY A 132 -8.89 2.60 -11.23
C GLY A 132 -8.32 1.57 -10.26
N LYS A 133 -8.94 1.33 -9.11
CA LYS A 133 -8.47 0.36 -8.10
C LYS A 133 -8.35 -1.06 -8.68
N SER A 134 -9.44 -1.58 -9.26
CA SER A 134 -9.46 -2.93 -9.88
C SER A 134 -8.50 -3.02 -11.07
N THR A 135 -8.28 -1.94 -11.82
CA THR A 135 -7.29 -1.89 -12.91
C THR A 135 -5.87 -2.09 -12.40
N ILE A 136 -5.52 -1.45 -11.26
CA ILE A 136 -4.22 -1.68 -10.61
C ILE A 136 -4.11 -3.13 -10.13
N ALA A 137 -5.18 -3.69 -9.58
CA ALA A 137 -5.20 -5.08 -9.14
C ALA A 137 -4.99 -6.05 -10.31
N TYR A 138 -5.63 -5.82 -11.47
CA TYR A 138 -5.42 -6.66 -12.66
C TYR A 138 -3.97 -6.62 -13.15
N LYS A 139 -3.34 -5.45 -13.13
CA LYS A 139 -1.93 -5.34 -13.50
C LYS A 139 -1.01 -6.08 -12.53
N LEU A 140 -1.28 -5.97 -11.23
CA LEU A 140 -0.56 -6.71 -10.19
C LEU A 140 -0.72 -8.23 -10.37
N ILE A 141 -1.95 -8.72 -10.64
CA ILE A 141 -2.22 -10.13 -10.95
C ILE A 141 -1.37 -10.58 -12.15
N ALA A 142 -1.44 -9.84 -13.26
CA ALA A 142 -0.68 -10.15 -14.46
C ALA A 142 0.83 -10.22 -14.20
N THR A 143 1.36 -9.31 -13.39
CA THR A 143 2.78 -9.29 -13.02
C THR A 143 3.14 -10.47 -12.12
N THR A 144 2.24 -10.87 -11.23
CA THR A 144 2.37 -12.04 -10.35
C THR A 144 2.38 -13.33 -11.17
N GLN A 145 1.44 -13.50 -12.09
CA GLN A 145 1.35 -14.66 -12.96
C GLN A 145 2.59 -14.80 -13.87
N LYS A 146 3.13 -13.69 -14.39
CA LYS A 146 4.38 -13.69 -15.18
C LYS A 146 5.59 -14.22 -14.40
N GLN A 147 5.55 -14.19 -13.06
CA GLN A 147 6.59 -14.78 -12.21
C GLN A 147 6.34 -16.26 -11.91
N GLY A 148 5.36 -16.90 -12.55
CA GLY A 148 4.98 -18.27 -12.28
C GLY A 148 4.25 -18.47 -10.95
N LYS A 149 3.68 -17.41 -10.39
CA LYS A 149 3.00 -17.39 -9.09
C LYS A 149 1.49 -17.49 -9.25
N VAL A 150 0.83 -18.08 -8.24
CA VAL A 150 -0.62 -18.25 -8.20
C VAL A 150 -1.30 -17.01 -7.67
N ALA A 151 -2.19 -16.42 -8.48
CA ALA A 151 -3.06 -15.32 -8.10
C ALA A 151 -4.51 -15.78 -7.94
N VAL A 152 -5.16 -15.27 -6.89
CA VAL A 152 -6.57 -15.50 -6.59
C VAL A 152 -7.29 -14.16 -6.58
N TYR A 153 -8.42 -14.07 -7.27
CA TYR A 153 -9.29 -12.89 -7.26
C TYR A 153 -10.63 -13.24 -6.64
N ILE A 154 -10.95 -12.61 -5.52
CA ILE A 154 -12.21 -12.79 -4.81
C ILE A 154 -13.08 -11.57 -5.09
N ASP A 155 -14.15 -11.77 -5.86
CA ASP A 155 -15.04 -10.73 -6.33
C ASP A 155 -16.32 -10.65 -5.48
N MET A 156 -16.37 -9.67 -4.60
CA MET A 156 -17.52 -9.41 -3.75
C MET A 156 -18.53 -8.43 -4.38
N GLU A 157 -18.11 -7.67 -5.41
CA GLU A 157 -18.99 -6.74 -6.12
C GLU A 157 -19.64 -7.35 -7.36
N ARG A 158 -19.21 -8.58 -7.75
CA ARG A 158 -19.65 -9.26 -8.99
C ARG A 158 -19.44 -8.39 -10.22
N SER A 159 -18.29 -7.72 -10.26
CA SER A 159 -17.94 -6.71 -11.26
C SER A 159 -16.74 -7.09 -12.12
N PHE A 160 -16.25 -8.32 -12.03
CA PHE A 160 -15.10 -8.79 -12.79
C PHE A 160 -15.40 -8.79 -14.29
N ASP A 161 -14.58 -8.07 -15.04
CA ASP A 161 -14.62 -8.05 -16.50
C ASP A 161 -13.39 -8.79 -17.05
N PRO A 162 -13.57 -10.01 -17.58
CA PRO A 162 -12.47 -10.83 -18.12
C PRO A 162 -11.80 -10.20 -19.33
N ILE A 163 -12.55 -9.45 -20.17
CA ILE A 163 -11.99 -8.78 -21.36
C ILE A 163 -11.08 -7.64 -20.90
N TRP A 164 -11.56 -6.85 -19.93
CA TRP A 164 -10.78 -5.76 -19.35
C TRP A 164 -9.54 -6.28 -18.61
N ALA A 165 -9.67 -7.36 -17.83
CA ALA A 165 -8.54 -7.99 -17.15
C ALA A 165 -7.48 -8.51 -18.15
N LYS A 166 -7.89 -9.17 -19.23
CA LYS A 166 -6.99 -9.61 -20.32
C LYS A 166 -6.23 -8.44 -20.96
N SER A 167 -6.85 -7.28 -21.09
CA SER A 167 -6.20 -6.08 -21.67
C SER A 167 -5.02 -5.58 -20.85
N PHE A 168 -4.95 -5.92 -19.56
CA PHE A 168 -3.82 -5.65 -18.66
C PHE A 168 -2.82 -6.81 -18.56
N GLY A 169 -3.05 -7.86 -19.31
CA GLY A 169 -2.18 -9.04 -19.39
C GLY A 169 -2.47 -10.12 -18.36
N VAL A 170 -3.67 -10.11 -17.76
CA VAL A 170 -4.13 -11.21 -16.90
C VAL A 170 -4.36 -12.45 -17.73
N ASP A 171 -3.77 -13.55 -17.35
CA ASP A 171 -4.08 -14.87 -17.83
C ASP A 171 -5.33 -15.37 -17.09
N THR A 172 -6.48 -15.27 -17.75
CA THR A 172 -7.77 -15.63 -17.15
C THR A 172 -8.00 -17.15 -17.09
N GLU A 173 -7.22 -17.94 -17.80
CA GLU A 173 -7.29 -19.41 -17.73
C GLU A 173 -6.62 -19.94 -16.48
N ASN A 174 -5.58 -19.24 -16.00
CA ASN A 174 -4.84 -19.57 -14.79
C ASN A 174 -5.15 -18.65 -13.61
N LEU A 175 -6.15 -17.76 -13.71
CA LEU A 175 -6.63 -16.96 -12.59
C LEU A 175 -7.69 -17.74 -11.81
N VAL A 176 -7.43 -18.00 -10.54
CA VAL A 176 -8.46 -18.52 -9.64
C VAL A 176 -9.45 -17.41 -9.29
N TYR A 177 -10.69 -17.58 -9.74
CA TYR A 177 -11.78 -16.63 -9.51
C TYR A 177 -12.77 -17.20 -8.50
N ILE A 178 -13.07 -16.45 -7.45
CA ILE A 178 -13.95 -16.89 -6.36
C ILE A 178 -15.03 -15.84 -6.12
N GLN A 179 -16.27 -16.30 -5.97
CA GLN A 179 -17.40 -15.51 -5.49
C GLN A 179 -17.96 -16.17 -4.23
N THR A 180 -18.23 -15.38 -3.23
CA THR A 180 -18.89 -15.79 -1.99
C THR A 180 -20.14 -14.94 -1.76
N LYS A 181 -20.96 -15.29 -0.80
CA LYS A 181 -22.18 -14.54 -0.45
C LYS A 181 -22.00 -13.73 0.82
N GLU A 182 -21.22 -14.24 1.76
CA GLU A 182 -21.07 -13.70 3.11
C GLU A 182 -19.63 -13.29 3.39
N ALA A 183 -19.45 -12.35 4.29
CA ALA A 183 -18.14 -11.90 4.72
C ALA A 183 -17.36 -13.03 5.38
N GLU A 184 -18.02 -13.83 6.24
CA GLU A 184 -17.41 -14.96 6.95
C GLU A 184 -16.86 -16.00 5.99
N GLU A 185 -17.65 -16.42 5.00
CA GLU A 185 -17.23 -17.37 3.96
C GLU A 185 -15.97 -16.86 3.23
N THR A 186 -15.97 -15.56 2.87
CA THR A 186 -14.84 -14.92 2.19
C THR A 186 -13.58 -15.00 3.03
N LEU A 187 -13.69 -14.61 4.30
CA LEU A 187 -12.56 -14.54 5.22
C LEU A 187 -12.02 -15.94 5.54
N ASP A 188 -12.89 -16.95 5.67
CA ASP A 188 -12.51 -18.35 5.88
C ASP A 188 -11.80 -18.94 4.64
N VAL A 189 -12.26 -18.60 3.43
CA VAL A 189 -11.58 -18.97 2.17
C VAL A 189 -10.16 -18.41 2.14
N VAL A 190 -9.96 -17.14 2.50
CA VAL A 190 -8.62 -16.53 2.55
C VAL A 190 -7.73 -17.27 3.55
N ILE A 191 -8.24 -17.57 4.76
CA ILE A 191 -7.49 -18.32 5.78
C ILE A 191 -7.10 -19.72 5.25
N LYS A 192 -8.03 -20.40 4.59
CA LYS A 192 -7.77 -21.74 4.03
C LYS A 192 -6.70 -21.70 2.95
N LEU A 193 -6.80 -20.79 2.00
CA LEU A 193 -5.79 -20.63 0.92
C LEU A 193 -4.39 -20.37 1.50
N CYS A 194 -4.29 -19.51 2.52
CA CYS A 194 -3.02 -19.23 3.19
C CYS A 194 -2.51 -20.43 4.01
N ARG A 195 -3.40 -21.14 4.72
CA ARG A 195 -3.03 -22.32 5.51
C ARG A 195 -2.45 -23.42 4.63
N GLU A 196 -3.07 -23.66 3.48
CA GLU A 196 -2.60 -24.65 2.49
C GLU A 196 -1.43 -24.15 1.64
N LYS A 197 -1.04 -22.88 1.76
CA LYS A 197 0.09 -22.24 1.04
C LYS A 197 -0.01 -22.38 -0.49
N VAL A 198 -1.22 -22.29 -1.03
CA VAL A 198 -1.49 -22.50 -2.46
C VAL A 198 -1.62 -21.21 -3.26
N ALA A 199 -1.62 -20.06 -2.60
CA ALA A 199 -1.73 -18.74 -3.24
C ALA A 199 -0.56 -17.84 -2.86
N ASP A 200 0.00 -17.13 -3.85
CA ASP A 200 1.03 -16.11 -3.66
C ASP A 200 0.44 -14.70 -3.55
N LEU A 201 -0.66 -14.47 -4.26
CA LEU A 201 -1.43 -13.22 -4.23
C LEU A 201 -2.92 -13.51 -4.08
N ILE A 202 -3.57 -12.86 -3.13
CA ILE A 202 -5.02 -12.84 -3.01
C ILE A 202 -5.50 -11.40 -3.12
N VAL A 203 -6.39 -11.12 -4.07
CA VAL A 203 -7.06 -9.82 -4.23
C VAL A 203 -8.50 -9.95 -3.75
N LEU A 204 -8.91 -9.07 -2.84
CA LEU A 204 -10.28 -8.93 -2.34
C LEU A 204 -10.90 -7.65 -2.92
N ASP A 205 -11.81 -7.78 -3.87
CA ASP A 205 -12.50 -6.65 -4.52
C ASP A 205 -14.02 -6.74 -4.34
N SER A 206 -14.61 -5.99 -3.47
CA SER A 206 -14.05 -5.07 -2.49
C SER A 206 -14.61 -5.37 -1.10
N LEU A 207 -13.91 -4.89 -0.07
CA LEU A 207 -14.38 -4.99 1.32
C LEU A 207 -15.78 -4.40 1.53
N HIS A 208 -16.20 -3.49 0.66
CA HIS A 208 -17.50 -2.83 0.76
C HIS A 208 -18.67 -3.73 0.32
N GLY A 209 -18.40 -4.69 -0.56
CA GLY A 209 -19.39 -5.69 -0.99
C GLY A 209 -19.58 -6.83 0.01
N MET A 210 -18.79 -6.87 1.09
CA MET A 210 -18.88 -7.91 2.10
C MET A 210 -20.01 -7.60 3.10
N SER A 211 -21.03 -8.47 3.14
CA SER A 211 -22.10 -8.41 4.14
C SER A 211 -21.92 -9.55 5.14
N PRO A 212 -21.75 -9.27 6.44
CA PRO A 212 -21.75 -10.29 7.47
C PRO A 212 -23.07 -11.05 7.53
N HIS A 213 -23.03 -12.33 7.90
CA HIS A 213 -24.23 -13.15 8.08
C HIS A 213 -25.25 -12.49 9.00
N GLU A 214 -24.80 -11.89 10.10
CA GLU A 214 -25.65 -11.19 11.06
C GLU A 214 -26.34 -9.93 10.51
N GLU A 215 -25.90 -9.39 9.35
CA GLU A 215 -26.62 -8.33 8.61
C GLU A 215 -27.74 -8.90 7.77
N GLN A 216 -27.64 -10.14 7.33
CA GLN A 216 -28.61 -10.77 6.43
C GLN A 216 -29.70 -11.54 7.22
N TYR A 217 -29.33 -12.15 8.36
CA TYR A 217 -30.21 -13.04 9.11
C TYR A 217 -30.32 -12.68 10.60
N GLU A 218 -31.47 -12.95 11.21
CA GLU A 218 -31.71 -12.79 12.65
C GLU A 218 -31.26 -14.03 13.43
N GLY A 219 -30.32 -13.85 14.38
CA GLY A 219 -29.90 -14.90 15.31
C GLY A 219 -29.16 -16.06 14.63
N LYS A 220 -29.43 -17.30 15.05
CA LYS A 220 -28.95 -18.52 14.42
C LYS A 220 -29.93 -19.08 13.38
N GLY A 221 -30.99 -18.34 13.07
CA GLY A 221 -32.08 -18.77 12.21
C GLY A 221 -31.99 -18.22 10.80
N GLU A 222 -32.79 -18.80 9.93
CA GLU A 222 -32.90 -18.46 8.50
C GLU A 222 -33.85 -17.27 8.24
N LYS A 223 -34.26 -16.53 9.26
CA LYS A 223 -35.16 -15.41 9.08
C LYS A 223 -34.37 -14.19 8.55
N GLU A 224 -34.65 -13.83 7.32
CA GLU A 224 -34.04 -12.69 6.66
C GLU A 224 -34.36 -11.39 7.40
N ARG A 225 -33.33 -10.54 7.58
CA ARG A 225 -33.49 -9.19 8.12
C ARG A 225 -33.97 -8.22 7.07
N SER A 226 -34.72 -7.21 7.49
CA SER A 226 -35.05 -6.08 6.63
C SER A 226 -33.80 -5.22 6.39
N VAL A 227 -33.70 -4.62 5.18
CA VAL A 227 -32.63 -3.67 4.82
C VAL A 227 -32.58 -2.46 5.75
N GLU A 228 -33.64 -2.20 6.49
CA GLU A 228 -33.73 -1.11 7.48
C GLU A 228 -32.95 -1.39 8.75
N ASP A 229 -32.62 -2.65 9.05
CA ASP A 229 -31.89 -3.08 10.26
C ASP A 229 -30.37 -3.00 10.04
N SER A 230 -29.81 -1.81 9.86
CA SER A 230 -28.37 -1.66 9.61
C SER A 230 -27.52 -1.76 10.89
N SER A 231 -26.48 -2.60 10.87
CA SER A 231 -25.47 -2.67 11.94
C SER A 231 -24.09 -2.33 11.40
N MET A 232 -23.76 -1.06 11.32
CA MET A 232 -22.51 -0.52 10.71
C MET A 232 -21.20 -1.01 11.34
N ALA A 233 -21.23 -1.66 12.51
CA ALA A 233 -20.03 -2.10 13.22
C ALA A 233 -19.65 -3.58 13.00
N LEU A 234 -20.52 -4.39 12.40
CA LEU A 234 -20.32 -5.84 12.30
C LEU A 234 -19.13 -6.20 11.42
N LEU A 235 -19.04 -5.63 10.22
CA LEU A 235 -17.92 -5.90 9.32
C LEU A 235 -16.56 -5.53 9.95
N ALA A 236 -16.48 -4.39 10.65
CA ALA A 236 -15.24 -3.99 11.33
C ALA A 236 -14.83 -4.98 12.42
N ARG A 237 -15.83 -5.56 13.15
CA ARG A 237 -15.60 -6.61 14.15
C ARG A 237 -15.12 -7.91 13.51
N LYS A 238 -15.75 -8.36 12.41
CA LYS A 238 -15.34 -9.56 11.66
C LYS A 238 -13.94 -9.40 11.07
N LEU A 239 -13.61 -8.25 10.50
CA LEU A 239 -12.25 -7.94 10.03
C LEU A 239 -11.21 -7.94 11.16
N SER A 240 -11.55 -7.40 12.34
CA SER A 240 -10.66 -7.46 13.51
C SER A 240 -10.39 -8.90 13.96
N GLN A 241 -11.38 -9.76 13.95
CA GLN A 241 -11.24 -11.18 14.24
C GLN A 241 -10.40 -11.89 13.19
N PHE A 242 -10.71 -11.67 11.92
CA PHE A 242 -9.98 -12.21 10.78
C PHE A 242 -8.49 -11.91 10.85
N PHE A 243 -8.08 -10.64 11.03
CA PHE A 243 -6.66 -10.29 11.08
C PHE A 243 -5.92 -11.03 12.19
N ARG A 244 -6.54 -11.18 13.38
CA ARG A 244 -5.91 -11.95 14.49
C ARG A 244 -5.71 -13.41 14.12
N MET A 245 -6.67 -14.01 13.42
CA MET A 245 -6.62 -15.43 13.05
C MET A 245 -5.75 -15.68 11.83
N ALA A 246 -5.83 -14.83 10.81
CA ALA A 246 -5.21 -15.03 9.51
C ALA A 246 -3.73 -14.65 9.45
N THR A 247 -3.30 -13.63 10.21
CA THR A 247 -1.95 -13.07 10.11
C THR A 247 -0.82 -14.08 10.21
N PRO A 248 -0.84 -15.08 11.11
CA PRO A 248 0.19 -16.12 11.15
C PRO A 248 0.24 -16.91 9.82
N PHE A 249 -0.90 -17.35 9.31
CA PHE A 249 -0.98 -18.13 8.07
C PHE A 249 -0.55 -17.32 6.84
N VAL A 250 -0.96 -16.05 6.76
CA VAL A 250 -0.55 -15.12 5.70
C VAL A 250 0.96 -14.95 5.69
N SER A 251 1.56 -14.76 6.88
CA SER A 251 3.00 -14.61 7.03
C SER A 251 3.76 -15.88 6.63
N ASP A 252 3.31 -17.06 7.10
CA ASP A 252 3.95 -18.36 6.87
C ASP A 252 3.81 -18.83 5.40
N ALA A 253 2.68 -18.51 4.78
CA ALA A 253 2.47 -18.75 3.35
C ALA A 253 3.28 -17.80 2.47
N LYS A 254 3.84 -16.73 3.03
CA LYS A 254 4.42 -15.61 2.27
C LYS A 254 3.42 -15.06 1.23
N CYS A 255 2.11 -15.17 1.47
CA CYS A 255 1.06 -14.72 0.56
C CYS A 255 0.84 -13.21 0.70
N ALA A 256 0.84 -12.46 -0.40
CA ALA A 256 0.48 -11.05 -0.40
C ALA A 256 -1.04 -10.91 -0.50
N ILE A 257 -1.65 -10.09 0.35
CA ILE A 257 -3.09 -9.83 0.30
C ILE A 257 -3.34 -8.38 -0.06
N LEU A 258 -4.01 -8.14 -1.19
CA LEU A 258 -4.48 -6.83 -1.61
C LEU A 258 -5.95 -6.69 -1.25
N LEU A 259 -6.25 -5.73 -0.39
CA LEU A 259 -7.60 -5.39 0.05
C LEU A 259 -8.04 -4.11 -0.68
N ILE A 260 -9.12 -4.19 -1.45
CA ILE A 260 -9.67 -3.02 -2.13
C ILE A 260 -10.78 -2.43 -1.26
N GLY A 261 -10.64 -1.15 -0.94
CA GLY A 261 -11.61 -0.36 -0.16
C GLY A 261 -12.25 0.75 -0.97
N GLN A 262 -13.48 1.11 -0.62
CA GLN A 262 -14.14 2.31 -1.14
C GLN A 262 -14.09 3.43 -0.11
N SER A 263 -14.09 4.69 -0.59
CA SER A 263 -14.23 5.86 0.26
C SER A 263 -15.66 6.02 0.75
N ARG A 264 -15.82 6.44 2.01
CA ARG A 264 -17.07 6.96 2.57
C ARG A 264 -16.87 8.40 3.02
N LEU A 265 -17.93 9.19 2.99
CA LEU A 265 -17.90 10.51 3.60
C LEU A 265 -18.01 10.37 5.11
N ASP A 266 -17.12 11.03 5.83
CA ASP A 266 -17.24 11.17 7.28
C ASP A 266 -18.34 12.17 7.58
N LEU A 267 -19.47 11.66 8.06
CA LEU A 267 -20.64 12.49 8.41
C LEU A 267 -20.53 13.12 9.81
N GLY A 268 -19.58 12.63 10.63
CA GLY A 268 -19.36 13.13 12.00
C GLY A 268 -18.37 14.29 12.08
N SER A 269 -17.65 14.60 11.00
CA SER A 269 -16.68 15.69 10.97
C SER A 269 -17.28 16.98 10.38
N PHE A 270 -16.88 18.13 10.97
CA PHE A 270 -17.25 19.47 10.44
C PHE A 270 -16.73 19.68 9.00
N ILE A 271 -15.62 19.04 8.66
CA ILE A 271 -15.06 19.05 7.30
C ILE A 271 -15.37 17.70 6.67
N LYS A 272 -16.21 17.71 5.62
CA LYS A 272 -16.53 16.49 4.86
C LYS A 272 -15.25 15.95 4.22
N CYS A 273 -14.65 14.93 4.83
CA CYS A 273 -13.51 14.23 4.28
C CYS A 273 -13.89 12.79 3.91
N GLU A 274 -13.22 12.27 2.87
CA GLU A 274 -13.32 10.87 2.53
C GLU A 274 -12.48 10.05 3.50
N VAL A 275 -13.04 8.99 4.03
CA VAL A 275 -12.37 8.04 4.93
C VAL A 275 -12.46 6.62 4.37
N LEU A 276 -11.48 5.81 4.71
CA LEU A 276 -11.44 4.39 4.37
C LEU A 276 -12.53 3.63 5.15
N SER A 277 -13.37 2.89 4.43
CA SER A 277 -14.34 1.96 5.03
C SER A 277 -13.61 0.71 5.58
N GLY A 278 -14.08 0.15 6.70
CA GLY A 278 -13.51 -1.09 7.27
C GLY A 278 -12.92 -0.93 8.67
N GLY A 279 -12.97 0.29 9.23
CA GLY A 279 -12.60 0.57 10.62
C GLY A 279 -11.10 0.54 10.90
N HIS A 280 -10.74 0.76 12.17
CA HIS A 280 -9.35 0.85 12.63
C HIS A 280 -8.54 -0.44 12.40
N ALA A 281 -9.19 -1.61 12.42
CA ALA A 281 -8.50 -2.88 12.26
C ALA A 281 -7.82 -3.02 10.90
N LEU A 282 -8.47 -2.53 9.82
CA LEU A 282 -7.91 -2.52 8.48
C LEU A 282 -6.67 -1.61 8.40
N ALA A 283 -6.81 -0.39 8.93
CA ALA A 283 -5.70 0.56 8.96
C ALA A 283 -4.52 0.05 9.82
N HIS A 284 -4.81 -0.67 10.91
CA HIS A 284 -3.77 -1.18 11.82
C HIS A 284 -2.99 -2.34 11.20
N ASN A 285 -3.67 -3.28 10.58
CA ASN A 285 -3.05 -4.53 10.08
C ASN A 285 -2.41 -4.37 8.70
N SER A 286 -2.83 -3.39 7.88
CA SER A 286 -2.19 -3.13 6.59
C SER A 286 -0.79 -2.54 6.77
N ARG A 287 0.21 -3.14 6.11
CA ARG A 287 1.58 -2.61 6.08
C ARG A 287 1.76 -1.46 5.11
N LEU A 288 0.92 -1.42 4.08
CA LEU A 288 0.88 -0.37 3.08
C LEU A 288 -0.58 0.04 2.87
N ILE A 289 -0.85 1.34 2.89
CA ILE A 289 -2.15 1.90 2.53
C ILE A 289 -1.93 2.96 1.47
N LEU A 290 -2.54 2.73 0.31
CA LEU A 290 -2.51 3.64 -0.82
C LEU A 290 -3.90 4.23 -1.04
N ARG A 291 -3.97 5.56 -1.07
CA ARG A 291 -5.18 6.29 -1.43
C ARG A 291 -5.11 6.77 -2.87
N LEU A 292 -6.16 6.47 -3.62
CA LEU A 292 -6.36 6.93 -4.99
C LEU A 292 -7.40 8.06 -5.01
N ARG A 293 -7.07 9.14 -5.68
CA ARG A 293 -8.00 10.24 -5.93
C ARG A 293 -7.84 10.80 -7.34
N ARG A 294 -8.90 11.38 -7.86
CA ARG A 294 -8.79 12.16 -9.09
C ARG A 294 -8.06 13.48 -8.79
N GLY A 295 -7.14 13.86 -9.66
CA GLY A 295 -6.51 15.17 -9.67
C GLY A 295 -7.45 16.25 -10.23
N GLN A 296 -6.89 17.39 -10.59
CA GLN A 296 -7.66 18.48 -11.20
C GLN A 296 -8.17 18.07 -12.59
N LYS A 297 -9.37 18.51 -12.95
CA LYS A 297 -9.98 18.18 -14.24
C LYS A 297 -9.14 18.68 -15.42
N ALA A 298 -8.49 19.83 -15.25
CA ALA A 298 -7.61 20.43 -16.25
C ALA A 298 -6.39 19.55 -16.60
N ASP A 299 -5.93 18.71 -15.64
CA ASP A 299 -4.78 17.81 -15.84
C ASP A 299 -5.18 16.47 -16.49
N GLY A 300 -6.45 16.32 -16.90
CA GLY A 300 -6.96 15.14 -17.58
C GLY A 300 -6.48 15.05 -19.04
N GLU A 301 -6.71 13.90 -19.64
CA GLU A 301 -6.42 13.66 -21.06
C GLU A 301 -7.69 13.90 -21.89
N PHE A 302 -7.54 14.65 -23.00
CA PHE A 302 -8.65 15.02 -23.88
C PHE A 302 -8.27 14.80 -25.34
N ASN A 303 -9.21 14.29 -26.14
CA ASN A 303 -9.11 14.22 -27.58
C ASN A 303 -9.93 15.35 -28.22
N LYS A 304 -9.37 15.97 -29.25
CA LYS A 304 -10.06 16.96 -30.10
C LYS A 304 -10.82 16.21 -31.19
N VAL A 305 -12.14 16.31 -31.19
CA VAL A 305 -12.99 15.65 -32.19
C VAL A 305 -13.78 16.73 -32.94
N PRO A 306 -13.71 16.77 -34.28
CA PRO A 306 -14.54 17.65 -35.06
C PRO A 306 -16.02 17.32 -34.91
N THR A 307 -16.88 18.28 -34.61
CA THR A 307 -18.34 18.08 -34.47
C THR A 307 -19.06 17.98 -35.84
N GLY A 308 -18.36 18.21 -36.92
CA GLY A 308 -18.96 18.32 -38.27
C GLY A 308 -19.62 19.67 -38.55
N LYS A 309 -19.65 20.57 -37.58
CA LYS A 309 -20.17 21.94 -37.71
C LYS A 309 -19.05 22.92 -37.92
N LEU A 310 -19.40 24.09 -38.49
CA LEU A 310 -18.49 25.24 -38.62
C LEU A 310 -18.83 26.28 -37.54
N THR A 311 -17.83 26.88 -36.97
CA THR A 311 -17.97 28.05 -36.08
C THR A 311 -18.42 29.26 -36.92
N GLU A 312 -18.92 30.33 -36.29
CA GLU A 312 -19.31 31.59 -36.94
C GLU A 312 -18.19 32.19 -37.81
N LYS A 313 -16.95 31.82 -37.58
CA LYS A 313 -15.76 32.24 -38.37
C LYS A 313 -15.37 31.21 -39.44
N GLY A 314 -16.24 30.25 -39.80
CA GLY A 314 -16.02 29.24 -40.83
C GLY A 314 -14.95 28.19 -40.53
N LYS A 315 -14.48 28.07 -39.26
CA LYS A 315 -13.53 27.03 -38.84
C LYS A 315 -14.28 25.81 -38.32
N PRO A 316 -13.73 24.57 -38.46
CA PRO A 316 -14.33 23.39 -37.86
C PRO A 316 -14.52 23.60 -36.36
N GLU A 317 -15.74 23.37 -35.90
CA GLU A 317 -16.02 23.32 -34.46
C GLU A 317 -15.40 22.05 -33.87
N ILE A 318 -14.66 22.20 -32.77
CA ILE A 318 -13.94 21.10 -32.11
C ILE A 318 -14.53 20.89 -30.72
N GLU A 319 -14.95 19.68 -30.44
CA GLU A 319 -15.34 19.24 -29.11
C GLU A 319 -14.17 18.53 -28.42
N LEU A 320 -14.00 18.82 -27.12
CA LEU A 320 -13.01 18.15 -26.27
C LEU A 320 -13.68 16.96 -25.58
N ILE A 321 -13.36 15.74 -26.01
CA ILE A 321 -13.83 14.52 -25.38
C ILE A 321 -12.78 14.05 -24.38
N GLN A 322 -13.15 13.93 -23.12
CA GLN A 322 -12.26 13.42 -22.08
C GLN A 322 -12.01 11.94 -22.30
N THR A 323 -10.74 11.55 -22.48
CA THR A 323 -10.27 10.16 -22.68
C THR A 323 -9.56 9.61 -21.47
N GLY A 324 -9.26 10.45 -20.50
CA GLY A 324 -8.61 10.07 -19.25
C GLY A 324 -8.69 11.18 -18.21
N PHE A 325 -8.25 10.87 -17.01
CA PHE A 325 -8.19 11.82 -15.90
C PHE A 325 -6.83 11.75 -15.19
N SER A 326 -6.46 12.85 -14.54
CA SER A 326 -5.31 12.87 -13.64
C SER A 326 -5.61 12.00 -12.43
N LEU A 327 -4.78 10.96 -12.21
CA LEU A 327 -4.85 10.06 -11.07
C LEU A 327 -3.72 10.40 -10.10
N VAL A 328 -4.07 10.68 -8.87
CA VAL A 328 -3.10 10.89 -7.78
C VAL A 328 -3.17 9.73 -6.82
N ILE A 329 -2.01 9.12 -6.56
CA ILE A 329 -1.85 7.99 -5.64
C ILE A 329 -0.94 8.43 -4.52
N ARG A 330 -1.43 8.35 -3.29
CA ARG A 330 -0.73 8.78 -2.08
C ARG A 330 -0.50 7.61 -1.14
N VAL A 331 0.68 7.55 -0.55
CA VAL A 331 1.01 6.66 0.57
C VAL A 331 0.45 7.27 1.85
N GLU A 332 -0.59 6.67 2.42
CA GLU A 332 -1.16 7.11 3.70
C GLU A 332 -0.52 6.44 4.90
N LYS A 333 -0.11 5.19 4.72
CA LYS A 333 0.62 4.40 5.72
C LYS A 333 1.66 3.55 5.03
N SER A 334 2.84 3.45 5.62
CA SER A 334 3.88 2.53 5.19
C SER A 334 4.67 1.98 6.36
N GLN A 335 4.82 0.66 6.38
CA GLN A 335 5.77 -0.08 7.21
C GLN A 335 6.79 -0.80 6.31
N ILE A 336 7.07 -0.21 5.14
CA ILE A 336 7.97 -0.73 4.12
C ILE A 336 9.19 0.18 4.05
N ASN A 337 10.39 -0.38 4.21
CA ASN A 337 11.64 0.37 4.08
C ASN A 337 11.72 1.06 2.71
N GLY A 338 12.11 2.33 2.68
CA GLY A 338 12.23 3.12 1.46
C GLY A 338 10.90 3.62 0.87
N CYS A 339 9.75 3.34 1.51
CA CYS A 339 8.46 3.87 1.14
C CYS A 339 8.00 4.86 2.22
N THR A 340 7.90 6.14 1.89
CA THR A 340 7.63 7.22 2.85
C THR A 340 6.16 7.60 2.85
N GLU A 341 5.56 7.67 4.04
CA GLU A 341 4.21 8.19 4.24
C GLU A 341 4.10 9.65 3.80
N GLY A 342 2.97 10.00 3.20
CA GLY A 342 2.72 11.32 2.65
C GLY A 342 3.22 11.53 1.23
N ASN A 343 4.14 10.69 0.72
CA ASN A 343 4.56 10.76 -0.67
C ASN A 343 3.40 10.44 -1.60
N GLU A 344 3.36 11.13 -2.74
CA GLU A 344 2.35 10.91 -3.76
C GLU A 344 2.96 10.96 -5.16
N VAL A 345 2.29 10.30 -6.10
CA VAL A 345 2.59 10.35 -7.52
C VAL A 345 1.33 10.73 -8.27
N ALA A 346 1.47 11.62 -9.26
CA ALA A 346 0.41 11.97 -10.18
C ALA A 346 0.72 11.35 -11.55
N THR A 347 -0.29 10.72 -12.16
CA THR A 347 -0.20 10.12 -13.49
C THR A 347 -1.54 10.27 -14.22
N ILE A 348 -1.63 9.83 -15.45
CA ILE A 348 -2.87 9.83 -16.22
C ILE A 348 -3.48 8.42 -16.20
N PHE A 349 -4.75 8.35 -15.85
CA PHE A 349 -5.58 7.17 -16.08
C PHE A 349 -6.37 7.36 -17.36
N ASN A 350 -6.03 6.59 -18.41
CA ASN A 350 -6.75 6.56 -19.66
C ASN A 350 -7.86 5.51 -19.62
N TYR A 351 -9.07 5.83 -20.04
CA TYR A 351 -10.23 4.94 -19.98
C TYR A 351 -10.09 3.64 -20.79
N LYS A 352 -9.21 3.62 -21.80
CA LYS A 352 -8.98 2.44 -22.66
C LYS A 352 -7.68 1.70 -22.34
N LYS A 353 -6.69 2.39 -21.78
CA LYS A 353 -5.33 1.85 -21.60
C LYS A 353 -4.90 1.72 -20.14
N GLY A 354 -5.71 2.20 -19.19
CA GLY A 354 -5.37 2.23 -17.79
C GLY A 354 -4.34 3.32 -17.44
N ILE A 355 -3.48 3.04 -16.47
CA ILE A 355 -2.47 3.99 -15.99
C ILE A 355 -1.35 4.13 -17.01
N ARG A 356 -0.98 5.39 -17.32
CA ARG A 356 0.21 5.69 -18.10
C ARG A 356 1.45 5.47 -17.24
N ASP A 357 2.34 4.63 -17.73
CA ASP A 357 3.60 4.29 -17.05
C ASP A 357 4.75 4.99 -17.79
N GLU A 358 5.11 6.16 -17.32
CA GLU A 358 6.24 6.96 -17.85
C GLU A 358 7.48 6.81 -16.98
#